data_724541841f67b6a9e096cc9702c6bb58
#
_entry.id   724541841f67b6a9e096cc9702c6bb58
#
_cell.length_a   1.000
_cell.length_b   1.000
_cell.length_c   1.000
_cell.angle_alpha   90.00
_cell.angle_beta   90.00
_cell.angle_gamma   90.00
#
_symmetry.space_group_name_H-M   'P 1'
#
loop_
_entity.id
_entity.type
_entity.pdbx_description
1 polymer ?
#
loop_
_entity_poly.entity_id
_entity_poly.type
_entity_poly.pdbx_seq_one_letter_code
_entity_poly.pdbx_strand_id
1 'polypeptide(L)'
;MNGCVLDTDVVVAALDRSDSHHGRAAKAIRAMAEGRVPLLLSLVNYAETLVRPAEDERALRTAREALIALGVQLVAPTPAIAVDAARYRRLNISLADGFALATALTRDARVASFDRRVRRALPKVGLELAPQLR
;
A
#
# COMPACT_ATOMS: atom_id res chain seq x y z
N MET A 1 8.63 15.48 -2.72
CA MET A 1 7.76 14.31 -2.78
C MET A 1 7.51 13.77 -1.39
N ASN A 2 6.25 13.59 -1.05
CA ASN A 2 5.84 13.29 0.32
C ASN A 2 5.62 11.80 0.59
N GLY A 3 6.11 10.95 -0.28
CA GLY A 3 6.06 9.52 -0.08
C GLY A 3 5.20 8.77 -1.07
N CYS A 4 5.10 7.47 -0.83
CA CYS A 4 4.28 6.55 -1.61
C CYS A 4 3.50 5.66 -0.65
N VAL A 5 2.18 5.64 -0.79
CA VAL A 5 1.33 4.70 -0.06
C VAL A 5 1.31 3.39 -0.81
N LEU A 6 1.62 2.31 -0.12
CA LEU A 6 1.63 0.97 -0.69
C LEU A 6 0.24 0.35 -0.51
N ASP A 7 -0.36 -0.11 -1.62
CA ASP A 7 -1.57 -0.92 -1.55
C ASP A 7 -1.21 -2.34 -1.09
N THR A 8 -2.17 -3.04 -0.53
CA THR A 8 -1.97 -4.39 0.01
C THR A 8 -1.34 -5.34 -1.02
N ASP A 9 -1.78 -5.29 -2.29
CA ASP A 9 -1.28 -6.20 -3.32
C ASP A 9 0.23 -6.04 -3.58
N VAL A 10 0.73 -4.81 -3.49
CA VAL A 10 2.16 -4.55 -3.66
C VAL A 10 2.96 -5.09 -2.49
N VAL A 11 2.45 -4.92 -1.28
CA VAL A 11 3.13 -5.41 -0.06
C VAL A 11 3.15 -6.93 -0.04
N VAL A 12 2.01 -7.57 -0.31
CA VAL A 12 1.91 -9.03 -0.38
C VAL A 12 2.88 -9.57 -1.43
N ALA A 13 2.92 -8.98 -2.62
CA ALA A 13 3.83 -9.40 -3.67
C ALA A 13 5.30 -9.25 -3.26
N ALA A 14 5.63 -8.16 -2.56
CA ALA A 14 7.00 -7.93 -2.08
C ALA A 14 7.43 -8.99 -1.04
N LEU A 15 6.50 -9.44 -0.21
CA LEU A 15 6.80 -10.41 0.85
C LEU A 15 6.73 -11.87 0.38
N ASP A 16 6.04 -12.16 -0.73
CA ASP A 16 5.80 -13.51 -1.22
C ASP A 16 6.53 -13.75 -2.54
N ARG A 17 7.63 -14.51 -2.48
CA ARG A 17 8.45 -14.83 -3.65
C ARG A 17 7.68 -15.61 -4.73
N SER A 18 6.61 -16.30 -4.36
CA SER A 18 5.79 -17.06 -5.30
C SER A 18 4.74 -16.21 -6.02
N ASP A 19 4.54 -14.96 -5.58
CA ASP A 19 3.60 -14.06 -6.22
C ASP A 19 4.11 -13.66 -7.61
N SER A 20 3.21 -13.66 -8.60
CA SER A 20 3.57 -13.33 -9.98
C SER A 20 4.13 -11.91 -10.14
N HIS A 21 3.78 -11.01 -9.24
CA HIS A 21 4.25 -9.62 -9.24
C HIS A 21 5.46 -9.39 -8.32
N HIS A 22 6.01 -10.45 -7.72
CA HIS A 22 7.10 -10.30 -6.74
C HIS A 22 8.26 -9.47 -7.28
N GLY A 23 8.76 -9.81 -8.45
CA GLY A 23 9.90 -9.11 -9.06
C GLY A 23 9.65 -7.62 -9.26
N ARG A 24 8.46 -7.28 -9.78
CA ARG A 24 8.08 -5.88 -10.00
C ARG A 24 7.94 -5.12 -8.69
N ALA A 25 7.30 -5.75 -7.70
CA ALA A 25 7.12 -5.13 -6.38
C ALA A 25 8.46 -4.89 -5.69
N ALA A 26 9.32 -5.89 -5.66
CA ALA A 26 10.63 -5.79 -5.02
C ALA A 26 11.50 -4.73 -5.69
N LYS A 27 11.49 -4.68 -7.03
CA LYS A 27 12.24 -3.69 -7.79
C LYS A 27 11.73 -2.27 -7.52
N ALA A 28 10.41 -2.08 -7.52
CA ALA A 28 9.80 -0.78 -7.27
C ALA A 28 10.10 -0.27 -5.86
N ILE A 29 9.95 -1.13 -4.85
CA ILE A 29 10.23 -0.75 -3.46
C ILE A 29 11.71 -0.42 -3.29
N ARG A 30 12.61 -1.20 -3.89
CA ARG A 30 14.04 -0.92 -3.85
C ARG A 30 14.36 0.44 -4.47
N ALA A 31 13.78 0.73 -5.63
CA ALA A 31 13.98 2.00 -6.30
C ALA A 31 13.47 3.18 -5.46
N MET A 32 12.33 3.03 -4.81
CA MET A 32 11.81 4.05 -3.89
C MET A 32 12.75 4.26 -2.70
N ALA A 33 13.24 3.17 -2.10
CA ALA A 33 14.16 3.24 -0.98
C ALA A 33 15.47 3.94 -1.37
N GLU A 34 16.03 3.61 -2.52
CA GLU A 34 17.23 4.25 -3.04
C GLU A 34 17.01 5.74 -3.31
N GLY A 35 15.82 6.10 -3.77
CA GLY A 35 15.42 7.48 -4.00
C GLY A 35 14.96 8.20 -2.73
N ARG A 36 15.05 7.56 -1.57
CA ARG A 36 14.62 8.10 -0.28
C ARG A 36 13.15 8.53 -0.26
N VAL A 37 12.32 7.83 -1.01
CA VAL A 37 10.87 8.02 -0.98
C VAL A 37 10.31 7.35 0.27
N PRO A 38 9.63 8.07 1.17
CA PRO A 38 9.00 7.44 2.32
C PRO A 38 7.95 6.40 1.88
N LEU A 39 8.02 5.21 2.45
CA LEU A 39 7.05 4.13 2.18
C LEU A 39 6.01 4.15 3.29
N LEU A 40 4.75 4.38 2.91
CA LEU A 40 3.64 4.52 3.85
C LEU A 40 2.66 3.36 3.68
N LEU A 41 2.14 2.85 4.78
CA LEU A 41 1.17 1.76 4.77
C LEU A 41 0.08 2.06 5.81
N SER A 42 -1.18 2.18 5.35
CA SER A 42 -2.31 2.30 6.25
C SER A 42 -2.41 1.06 7.14
N LEU A 43 -2.76 1.23 8.41
CA LEU A 43 -2.96 0.11 9.32
C LEU A 43 -4.03 -0.86 8.82
N VAL A 44 -5.00 -0.39 8.04
CA VAL A 44 -6.02 -1.27 7.42
C VAL A 44 -5.36 -2.20 6.41
N ASN A 45 -4.51 -1.67 5.55
CA ASN A 45 -3.75 -2.46 4.57
C ASN A 45 -2.70 -3.34 5.25
N TYR A 46 -2.11 -2.86 6.34
CA TYR A 46 -1.21 -3.66 7.17
C TYR A 46 -1.93 -4.89 7.70
N ALA A 47 -3.14 -4.72 8.25
CA ALA A 47 -3.95 -5.85 8.73
C ALA A 47 -4.25 -6.84 7.62
N GLU A 48 -4.64 -6.38 6.44
CA GLU A 48 -4.87 -7.26 5.29
C GLU A 48 -3.62 -8.05 4.88
N THR A 49 -2.47 -7.36 4.87
CA THR A 49 -1.19 -7.99 4.54
C THR A 49 -0.87 -9.13 5.50
N LEU A 50 -1.26 -8.99 6.77
CA LEU A 50 -0.93 -9.97 7.82
C LEU A 50 -1.95 -11.10 7.96
N VAL A 51 -3.06 -11.10 7.21
CA VAL A 51 -4.11 -12.13 7.36
C VAL A 51 -3.55 -13.54 7.19
N ARG A 52 -2.80 -13.81 6.12
CA ARG A 52 -2.18 -15.13 5.92
C ARG A 52 -1.04 -15.40 6.89
N PRO A 53 -0.06 -14.49 7.03
CA PRO A 53 1.02 -14.70 8.00
C PRO A 53 0.53 -14.94 9.43
N ALA A 54 -0.58 -14.34 9.83
CA ALA A 54 -1.13 -14.47 11.17
C ALA A 54 -1.57 -15.90 11.54
N GLU A 55 -1.68 -16.80 10.57
CA GLU A 55 -2.00 -18.21 10.81
C GLU A 55 -0.85 -18.96 11.48
N ASP A 56 0.37 -18.44 11.42
CA ASP A 56 1.57 -19.05 12.00
C ASP A 56 2.45 -17.96 12.66
N GLU A 57 2.79 -18.15 13.93
CA GLU A 57 3.56 -17.17 14.70
C GLU A 57 4.90 -16.80 14.06
N ARG A 58 5.60 -17.78 13.49
CA ARG A 58 6.88 -17.52 12.84
C ARG A 58 6.69 -16.69 11.56
N ALA A 59 5.70 -17.05 10.76
CA ALA A 59 5.40 -16.32 9.52
C ALA A 59 4.97 -14.88 9.83
N LEU A 60 4.17 -14.69 10.88
CA LEU A 60 3.75 -13.36 11.30
C LEU A 60 4.95 -12.50 11.70
N ARG A 61 5.84 -13.05 12.51
CA ARG A 61 7.05 -12.34 12.94
C ARG A 61 7.93 -11.98 11.75
N THR A 62 8.14 -12.93 10.84
CA THR A 62 8.95 -12.72 9.65
C THR A 62 8.38 -11.59 8.77
N ALA A 63 7.07 -11.59 8.55
CA ALA A 63 6.42 -10.55 7.75
C ALA A 63 6.56 -9.16 8.41
N ARG A 64 6.34 -9.08 9.71
CA ARG A 64 6.46 -7.82 10.45
C ARG A 64 7.89 -7.29 10.42
N GLU A 65 8.86 -8.17 10.64
CA GLU A 65 10.28 -7.79 10.61
C GLU A 65 10.71 -7.34 9.21
N ALA A 66 10.21 -7.98 8.16
CA ALA A 66 10.50 -7.61 6.78
C ALA A 66 10.00 -6.20 6.47
N LEU A 67 8.81 -5.84 6.94
CA LEU A 67 8.26 -4.50 6.74
C LEU A 67 9.06 -3.43 7.48
N ILE A 68 9.52 -3.74 8.69
CA ILE A 68 10.41 -2.86 9.44
C ILE A 68 11.72 -2.67 8.68
N ALA A 69 12.31 -3.76 8.19
CA ALA A 69 13.57 -3.73 7.45
C ALA A 69 13.47 -2.92 6.15
N LEU A 70 12.30 -2.92 5.51
CA LEU A 70 12.04 -2.10 4.32
C LEU A 70 11.82 -0.62 4.64
N GLY A 71 11.74 -0.25 5.91
CA GLY A 71 11.50 1.13 6.33
C GLY A 71 10.06 1.57 6.14
N VAL A 72 9.11 0.64 6.09
CA VAL A 72 7.69 0.98 5.95
C VAL A 72 7.19 1.69 7.21
N GLN A 73 6.57 2.85 7.01
CA GLN A 73 5.95 3.64 8.07
C GLN A 73 4.46 3.33 8.12
N LEU A 74 3.97 2.91 9.28
CA LEU A 74 2.56 2.62 9.49
C LEU A 74 1.79 3.91 9.78
N VAL A 75 0.64 4.08 9.16
CA VAL A 75 -0.20 5.27 9.30
C VAL A 75 -1.55 4.88 9.87
N ALA A 76 -1.87 5.41 11.05
CA ALA A 76 -3.18 5.20 11.66
C ALA A 76 -4.23 6.05 10.93
N PRO A 77 -5.37 5.46 10.52
CA PRO A 77 -6.43 6.24 9.92
C PRO A 77 -7.11 7.14 10.95
N THR A 78 -7.48 8.33 10.49
CA THR A 78 -8.28 9.27 11.28
C THR A 78 -9.77 9.11 10.90
N PRO A 79 -10.71 9.69 11.67
CA PRO A 79 -12.11 9.70 11.25
C PRO A 79 -12.32 10.31 9.87
N ALA A 80 -11.59 11.36 9.52
CA ALA A 80 -11.68 11.99 8.19
C ALA A 80 -11.25 11.02 7.08
N ILE A 81 -10.16 10.28 7.28
CA ILE A 81 -9.70 9.25 6.35
C ILE A 81 -10.77 8.17 6.19
N ALA A 82 -11.39 7.74 7.29
CA ALA A 82 -12.43 6.71 7.26
C ALA A 82 -13.65 7.18 6.45
N VAL A 83 -14.06 8.44 6.60
CA VAL A 83 -15.17 9.01 5.82
C VAL A 83 -14.84 9.00 4.32
N ASP A 84 -13.65 9.42 3.94
CA ASP A 84 -13.22 9.41 2.54
C ASP A 84 -13.14 7.99 1.98
N ALA A 85 -12.61 7.05 2.76
CA ALA A 85 -12.57 5.64 2.36
C ALA A 85 -13.98 5.11 2.06
N ALA A 86 -14.95 5.46 2.90
CA ALA A 86 -16.35 5.09 2.69
C ALA A 86 -16.91 5.69 1.38
N ARG A 87 -16.62 6.97 1.12
CA ARG A 87 -17.05 7.65 -0.11
C ARG A 87 -16.47 7.00 -1.36
N TYR A 88 -15.22 6.53 -1.29
CA TYR A 88 -14.52 5.95 -2.45
C TYR A 88 -15.05 4.59 -2.87
N ARG A 89 -15.93 3.96 -2.06
CA ARG A 89 -16.61 2.72 -2.47
C ARG A 89 -17.35 2.87 -3.80
N ARG A 90 -17.86 4.05 -4.10
CA ARG A 90 -18.55 4.33 -5.37
C ARG A 90 -17.63 4.23 -6.59
N LEU A 91 -16.31 4.19 -6.39
CA LEU A 91 -15.32 4.06 -7.47
C LEU A 91 -15.02 2.60 -7.82
N ASN A 92 -15.82 1.66 -7.31
CA ASN A 92 -15.67 0.23 -7.57
C ASN A 92 -14.35 -0.34 -7.05
N ILE A 93 -13.94 0.10 -5.87
CA ILE A 93 -12.77 -0.40 -5.14
C ILE A 93 -13.21 -0.92 -3.78
N SER A 94 -12.37 -1.77 -3.16
CA SER A 94 -12.67 -2.27 -1.81
C SER A 94 -12.55 -1.17 -0.76
N LEU A 95 -13.10 -1.43 0.42
CA LEU A 95 -12.97 -0.49 1.53
C LEU A 95 -11.49 -0.29 1.91
N ALA A 96 -10.72 -1.36 1.95
CA ALA A 96 -9.29 -1.28 2.25
C ALA A 96 -8.53 -0.46 1.20
N ASP A 97 -8.85 -0.63 -0.09
CA ASP A 97 -8.30 0.21 -1.15
C ASP A 97 -8.63 1.68 -0.90
N GLY A 98 -9.86 1.95 -0.46
CA GLY A 98 -10.30 3.31 -0.11
C GLY A 98 -9.44 3.91 1.01
N PHE A 99 -9.09 3.12 2.01
CA PHE A 99 -8.19 3.59 3.08
C PHE A 99 -6.80 3.94 2.53
N ALA A 100 -6.28 3.15 1.60
CA ALA A 100 -5.00 3.46 0.97
C ALA A 100 -5.06 4.81 0.23
N LEU A 101 -6.10 5.01 -0.58
CA LEU A 101 -6.26 6.25 -1.34
C LEU A 101 -6.47 7.47 -0.44
N ALA A 102 -7.31 7.34 0.58
CA ALA A 102 -7.56 8.43 1.52
C ALA A 102 -6.29 8.81 2.30
N THR A 103 -5.49 7.81 2.67
CA THR A 103 -4.20 8.05 3.32
C THR A 103 -3.24 8.82 2.38
N ALA A 104 -3.18 8.40 1.12
CA ALA A 104 -2.33 9.06 0.13
C ALA A 104 -2.75 10.52 -0.08
N LEU A 105 -4.03 10.78 -0.16
CA LEU A 105 -4.54 12.14 -0.34
C LEU A 105 -4.16 13.02 0.85
N THR A 106 -4.34 12.52 2.07
CA THR A 106 -4.00 13.24 3.30
C THR A 106 -2.51 13.53 3.40
N ARG A 107 -1.67 12.62 2.93
CA ARG A 107 -0.21 12.73 2.99
C ARG A 107 0.41 13.38 1.75
N ASP A 108 -0.42 13.76 0.77
CA ASP A 108 0.07 14.27 -0.51
C ASP A 108 1.09 13.31 -1.13
N ALA A 109 0.75 12.02 -1.10
CA ALA A 109 1.62 10.94 -1.55
C ALA A 109 1.09 10.31 -2.84
N ARG A 110 1.96 9.62 -3.56
CA ARG A 110 1.58 8.77 -4.67
C ARG A 110 1.12 7.41 -4.15
N VAL A 111 0.57 6.59 -5.04
CA VAL A 111 0.06 5.26 -4.69
C VAL A 111 0.76 4.20 -5.54
N ALA A 112 1.18 3.11 -4.89
CA ALA A 112 1.68 1.92 -5.57
C ALA A 112 0.61 0.84 -5.50
N SER A 113 0.10 0.39 -6.64
CA SER A 113 -0.91 -0.67 -6.73
C SER A 113 -0.79 -1.37 -8.08
N PHE A 114 -1.06 -2.67 -8.09
CA PHE A 114 -1.19 -3.45 -9.32
C PHE A 114 -2.65 -3.58 -9.75
N ASP A 115 -3.60 -3.24 -8.87
CA ASP A 115 -5.03 -3.41 -9.12
C ASP A 115 -5.53 -2.39 -10.15
N ARG A 116 -6.15 -2.90 -11.22
CA ARG A 116 -6.66 -2.05 -12.30
C ARG A 116 -7.76 -1.09 -11.84
N ARG A 117 -8.61 -1.52 -10.93
CA ARG A 117 -9.69 -0.68 -10.40
C ARG A 117 -9.14 0.47 -9.59
N VAL A 118 -8.15 0.19 -8.77
CA VAL A 118 -7.44 1.22 -8.00
C VAL A 118 -6.77 2.20 -8.96
N ARG A 119 -6.03 1.70 -9.95
CA ARG A 119 -5.34 2.56 -10.92
C ARG A 119 -6.30 3.49 -11.66
N ARG A 120 -7.49 2.98 -12.04
CA ARG A 120 -8.52 3.81 -12.69
C ARG A 120 -9.10 4.86 -11.76
N ALA A 121 -9.17 4.57 -10.47
CA ALA A 121 -9.71 5.48 -9.47
C ALA A 121 -8.76 6.66 -9.18
N LEU A 122 -7.45 6.46 -9.29
CA LEU A 122 -6.45 7.46 -8.87
C LEU A 122 -6.71 8.86 -9.46
N PRO A 123 -6.84 9.04 -10.79
CA PRO A 123 -7.07 10.38 -11.32
C PRO A 123 -8.41 10.99 -10.90
N LYS A 124 -9.40 10.16 -10.61
CA LYS A 124 -10.72 10.63 -10.17
C LYS A 124 -10.69 11.28 -8.79
N VAL A 125 -9.69 10.99 -7.99
CA VAL A 125 -9.51 11.56 -6.65
C VAL A 125 -8.27 12.45 -6.56
N GLY A 126 -7.65 12.76 -7.69
CA GLY A 126 -6.49 13.66 -7.71
C GLY A 126 -5.19 13.02 -7.28
N LEU A 127 -5.08 11.70 -7.42
CA LEU A 127 -3.87 10.93 -7.06
C LEU A 127 -3.14 10.44 -8.31
N GLU A 128 -1.87 10.11 -8.14
CA GLU A 128 -1.02 9.58 -9.20
C GLU A 128 -0.43 8.24 -8.79
N LEU A 129 -0.25 7.37 -9.79
CA LEU A 129 0.47 6.12 -9.62
C LEU A 129 1.96 6.40 -9.41
N ALA A 130 2.61 5.63 -8.55
CA ALA A 130 4.05 5.70 -8.36
C ALA A 130 4.76 5.43 -9.71
N PRO A 131 5.71 6.28 -10.12
CA PRO A 131 6.38 6.13 -11.42
C PRO A 131 7.14 4.80 -11.54
N GLN A 132 7.57 4.23 -10.43
CA GLN A 132 8.25 2.94 -10.40
C GLN A 132 7.37 1.77 -10.84
N LEU A 133 6.04 1.96 -10.90
CA LEU A 133 5.08 0.94 -11.35
C LEU A 133 4.43 1.28 -12.69
N ARG A 134 4.88 2.31 -13.35
CA ARG A 134 4.39 2.67 -14.68
C ARG A 134 4.90 1.74 -15.78
#